data_c6c447ee05cb9805cc57f38f47a29a12
#
_entry.id   c6c447ee05cb9805cc57f38f47a29a12
#
_cell.length_a   1.000
_cell.length_b   1.000
_cell.length_c   1.000
_cell.angle_alpha   90.00
_cell.angle_beta   90.00
_cell.angle_gamma   90.00
#
_symmetry.space_group_name_H-M   'P 1'
#
loop_
_entity.id
_entity.type
_entity.pdbx_description
1 polymer ?
#
loop_
_entity_poly.entity_id
_entity_poly.type
_entity_poly.pdbx_seq_one_letter_code
_entity_poly.pdbx_strand_id
1 'polypeptide(L)'
;GFSLIGKRALDDPRNQLVFHYVRLVRELQPNYCVFENVPGLTVGPHQRFLRELIEAFQEAGYDVLLPYRVLNAADFRVPQDRRRLFLIGVKQGLPLPAYPAPTGRTTVAEAIDDLPDADRFQELLASDSVAVAFDTFHPYARRLRGLESDPADYSHPRSFDPDRLTSSLRTEHTELSRRRFTQTPQGKVESVSRFHKLAPHGLCNTLRAGTDSARGAFTSPRPIHYRFPRVVTVREAARLHSYPDWFRFHATKWHGFREIGNSVPPLLGRAVAGEIMKVLGCIAEKPEKPLLLGHGNESLLKFDMSEAAAYFGVPVNTIAQRTRNTAR
;
A
#
# COMPACT_ATOMS: atom_id res chain seq x y z
N GLY A 1 10.29 -10.20 -10.11
CA GLY A 1 9.57 -10.36 -11.06
C GLY A 1 8.27 -11.09 -11.35
N PHE A 2 7.38 -11.32 -10.39
CA PHE A 2 6.11 -12.06 -10.60
C PHE A 2 4.91 -11.20 -11.00
N SER A 3 5.11 -9.91 -11.31
CA SER A 3 4.03 -9.07 -11.79
C SER A 3 3.53 -9.52 -13.17
N LEU A 4 2.22 -9.61 -13.37
CA LEU A 4 1.60 -9.93 -14.66
C LEU A 4 1.96 -8.91 -15.77
N ILE A 5 2.45 -7.73 -15.41
CA ILE A 5 2.77 -6.61 -16.29
C ILE A 5 4.29 -6.48 -16.55
N GLY A 6 5.16 -7.13 -15.73
CA GLY A 6 6.61 -7.15 -15.91
C GLY A 6 7.11 -8.30 -16.77
N LYS A 7 8.34 -8.22 -17.28
CA LYS A 7 8.99 -9.37 -17.92
C LYS A 7 9.05 -10.53 -16.92
N ARG A 8 8.38 -11.62 -17.25
CA ARG A 8 8.35 -12.88 -16.47
C ARG A 8 9.65 -13.62 -16.71
N ALA A 9 10.70 -13.26 -16.01
CA ALA A 9 11.96 -13.99 -16.06
C ALA A 9 12.10 -14.83 -14.78
N LEU A 10 12.21 -16.14 -14.93
CA LEU A 10 12.47 -17.06 -13.81
C LEU A 10 13.84 -16.77 -13.19
N ASP A 11 14.78 -16.27 -13.99
CA ASP A 11 16.16 -15.94 -13.58
C ASP A 11 16.31 -14.50 -13.02
N ASP A 12 15.21 -13.81 -12.71
CA ASP A 12 15.28 -12.45 -12.13
C ASP A 12 15.94 -12.51 -10.73
N PRO A 13 17.05 -11.79 -10.50
CA PRO A 13 17.74 -11.77 -9.19
C PRO A 13 16.84 -11.42 -8.01
N ARG A 14 15.71 -10.71 -8.27
CA ARG A 14 14.72 -10.41 -7.23
C ARG A 14 14.00 -11.64 -6.68
N ASN A 15 14.01 -12.75 -7.40
CA ASN A 15 13.44 -14.01 -6.94
C ASN A 15 14.28 -14.60 -5.81
N GLN A 16 15.58 -14.31 -5.77
CA GLN A 16 16.46 -14.70 -4.67
C GLN A 16 16.03 -14.11 -3.33
N LEU A 17 15.38 -12.93 -3.31
CA LEU A 17 14.85 -12.32 -2.09
C LEU A 17 13.83 -13.21 -1.37
N VAL A 18 13.10 -14.04 -2.10
CA VAL A 18 12.14 -14.98 -1.53
C VAL A 18 12.86 -16.06 -0.72
N PHE A 19 13.99 -16.57 -1.20
CA PHE A 19 14.80 -17.54 -0.48
C PHE A 19 15.51 -16.91 0.74
N HIS A 20 15.87 -15.63 0.67
CA HIS A 20 16.34 -14.89 1.85
C HIS A 20 15.24 -14.77 2.91
N TYR A 21 13.98 -14.61 2.51
CA TYR A 21 12.86 -14.64 3.45
C TYR A 21 12.76 -16.00 4.16
N VAL A 22 12.83 -17.13 3.42
CA VAL A 22 12.83 -18.49 4.02
C VAL A 22 14.02 -18.67 4.94
N ARG A 23 15.21 -18.20 4.55
CA ARG A 23 16.40 -18.21 5.41
C ARG A 23 16.17 -17.50 6.74
N LEU A 24 15.58 -16.29 6.70
CA LEU A 24 15.26 -15.53 7.91
C LEU A 24 14.22 -16.27 8.77
N VAL A 25 13.21 -16.89 8.17
CA VAL A 25 12.23 -17.71 8.91
C VAL A 25 12.94 -18.88 9.60
N ARG A 26 13.88 -19.56 8.92
CA ARG A 26 14.69 -20.66 9.50
C ARG A 26 15.58 -20.19 10.66
N GLU A 27 16.18 -19.00 10.55
CA GLU A 27 17.07 -18.45 11.58
C GLU A 27 16.31 -17.91 12.79
N LEU A 28 15.22 -17.18 12.55
CA LEU A 28 14.43 -16.51 13.61
C LEU A 28 13.41 -17.45 14.28
N GLN A 29 13.06 -18.55 13.64
CA GLN A 29 12.10 -19.54 14.15
C GLN A 29 10.78 -18.94 14.71
N PRO A 30 10.10 -18.01 14.01
CA PRO A 30 8.84 -17.46 14.46
C PRO A 30 7.76 -18.55 14.54
N ASN A 31 6.78 -18.42 15.43
CA ASN A 31 5.66 -19.35 15.52
C ASN A 31 4.82 -19.35 14.23
N TYR A 32 4.60 -18.16 13.65
CA TYR A 32 3.88 -17.96 12.40
C TYR A 32 4.63 -16.96 11.52
N CYS A 33 4.54 -17.18 10.21
CA CYS A 33 5.06 -16.24 9.22
C CYS A 33 4.06 -16.04 8.08
N VAL A 34 4.09 -14.86 7.46
CA VAL A 34 3.20 -14.53 6.34
C VAL A 34 4.03 -14.09 5.16
N PHE A 35 3.86 -14.76 4.03
CA PHE A 35 4.43 -14.36 2.76
C PHE A 35 3.32 -13.80 1.86
N GLU A 36 3.48 -12.56 1.41
CA GLU A 36 2.56 -11.88 0.49
C GLU A 36 3.21 -11.67 -0.87
N ASN A 37 2.45 -11.89 -1.94
CA ASN A 37 2.93 -11.60 -3.29
C ASN A 37 1.76 -11.32 -4.24
N VAL A 38 2.08 -10.91 -5.46
CA VAL A 38 1.09 -10.75 -6.53
C VAL A 38 0.55 -12.11 -7.01
N PRO A 39 -0.72 -12.19 -7.49
CA PRO A 39 -1.32 -13.44 -7.95
C PRO A 39 -0.58 -14.10 -9.11
N GLY A 40 0.26 -13.36 -9.83
CA GLY A 40 1.07 -13.91 -10.93
C GLY A 40 1.95 -15.09 -10.56
N LEU A 41 2.25 -15.27 -9.26
CA LEU A 41 2.99 -16.41 -8.74
C LEU A 41 2.20 -17.73 -8.85
N THR A 42 0.89 -17.69 -8.92
CA THR A 42 0.03 -18.89 -8.97
C THR A 42 -0.24 -19.41 -10.38
N VAL A 43 0.31 -18.79 -11.43
CA VAL A 43 -0.02 -19.13 -12.82
C VAL A 43 1.21 -19.41 -13.69
N GLY A 44 1.05 -20.33 -14.66
CA GLY A 44 2.07 -20.67 -15.65
C GLY A 44 3.37 -21.20 -15.02
N PRO A 45 4.54 -20.87 -15.58
CA PRO A 45 5.83 -21.38 -15.10
C PRO A 45 6.14 -21.03 -13.64
N HIS A 46 5.49 -19.98 -13.08
CA HIS A 46 5.71 -19.56 -11.71
C HIS A 46 5.09 -20.51 -10.67
N GLN A 47 4.16 -21.38 -11.06
CA GLN A 47 3.64 -22.43 -10.16
C GLN A 47 4.73 -23.37 -9.66
N ARG A 48 5.74 -23.66 -10.49
CA ARG A 48 6.88 -24.47 -10.08
C ARG A 48 7.63 -23.79 -8.93
N PHE A 49 7.93 -22.51 -9.10
CA PHE A 49 8.59 -21.72 -8.05
C PHE A 49 7.77 -21.65 -6.75
N LEU A 50 6.44 -21.55 -6.87
CA LEU A 50 5.56 -21.56 -5.69
C LEU A 50 5.63 -22.91 -4.96
N ARG A 51 5.71 -24.04 -5.67
CA ARG A 51 5.91 -25.36 -5.05
C ARG A 51 7.28 -25.46 -4.36
N GLU A 52 8.34 -25.05 -5.02
CA GLU A 52 9.70 -25.00 -4.46
C GLU A 52 9.76 -24.13 -3.19
N LEU A 53 9.00 -23.01 -3.16
CA LEU A 53 8.88 -22.17 -1.98
C LEU A 53 8.15 -22.90 -0.82
N ILE A 54 7.06 -23.60 -1.10
CA ILE A 54 6.33 -24.38 -0.09
C ILE A 54 7.22 -25.49 0.47
N GLU A 55 7.93 -26.22 -0.39
CA GLU A 55 8.90 -27.26 0.00
C GLU A 55 10.01 -26.67 0.90
N ALA A 56 10.54 -25.50 0.56
CA ALA A 56 11.55 -24.81 1.36
C ALA A 56 11.04 -24.38 2.75
N PHE A 57 9.76 -24.04 2.89
CA PHE A 57 9.13 -23.81 4.20
C PHE A 57 9.04 -25.11 5.00
N GLN A 58 8.64 -26.21 4.36
CA GLN A 58 8.54 -27.53 5.01
C GLN A 58 9.91 -28.01 5.52
N GLU A 59 10.96 -27.87 4.69
CA GLU A 59 12.34 -28.17 5.08
C GLU A 59 12.85 -27.26 6.23
N ALA A 60 12.30 -26.05 6.36
CA ALA A 60 12.60 -25.14 7.46
C ALA A 60 11.83 -25.48 8.75
N GLY A 61 10.98 -26.52 8.75
CA GLY A 61 10.17 -26.93 9.90
C GLY A 61 8.81 -26.22 10.01
N TYR A 62 8.26 -25.76 8.87
CA TYR A 62 6.97 -25.07 8.81
C TYR A 62 5.98 -25.80 7.92
N ASP A 63 4.76 -25.96 8.40
CA ASP A 63 3.63 -26.30 7.57
C ASP A 63 3.09 -25.05 6.89
N VAL A 64 2.67 -25.16 5.64
CA VAL A 64 2.02 -24.07 4.92
C VAL A 64 0.52 -24.31 4.89
N LEU A 65 -0.26 -23.31 5.29
CA LEU A 65 -1.72 -23.38 5.26
C LEU A 65 -2.21 -23.57 3.82
N LEU A 66 -2.79 -24.75 3.54
CA LEU A 66 -3.32 -25.10 2.22
C LEU A 66 -4.83 -25.31 2.27
N PRO A 67 -5.55 -25.01 1.17
CA PRO A 67 -5.05 -24.35 -0.03
C PRO A 67 -4.68 -22.88 0.26
N TYR A 68 -3.60 -22.40 -0.35
CA TYR A 68 -3.28 -20.98 -0.28
C TYR A 68 -4.39 -20.12 -0.89
N ARG A 69 -4.49 -18.86 -0.48
CA ARG A 69 -5.55 -17.97 -0.95
C ARG A 69 -5.01 -16.72 -1.64
N VAL A 70 -5.75 -16.31 -2.68
CA VAL A 70 -5.65 -14.97 -3.26
C VAL A 70 -6.79 -14.15 -2.69
N LEU A 71 -6.45 -13.21 -1.81
CA LEU A 71 -7.40 -12.32 -1.15
C LEU A 71 -7.53 -11.02 -1.94
N ASN A 72 -8.76 -10.50 -2.04
CA ASN A 72 -9.00 -9.18 -2.59
C ASN A 72 -9.20 -8.17 -1.46
N ALA A 73 -8.41 -7.11 -1.43
CA ALA A 73 -8.53 -6.05 -0.43
C ALA A 73 -9.94 -5.44 -0.38
N ALA A 74 -10.65 -5.42 -1.51
CA ALA A 74 -12.03 -4.95 -1.59
C ALA A 74 -13.00 -5.68 -0.66
N ASP A 75 -12.75 -6.95 -0.37
CA ASP A 75 -13.60 -7.76 0.51
C ASP A 75 -13.36 -7.45 2.00
N PHE A 76 -12.36 -6.63 2.31
CA PHE A 76 -11.95 -6.18 3.64
C PHE A 76 -12.12 -4.67 3.83
N ARG A 77 -13.14 -4.09 3.21
CA ARG A 77 -13.49 -2.66 3.27
C ARG A 77 -12.43 -1.71 2.72
N VAL A 78 -11.46 -2.19 1.94
CA VAL A 78 -10.53 -1.32 1.22
C VAL A 78 -11.18 -0.92 -0.11
N PRO A 79 -11.35 0.36 -0.44
CA PRO A 79 -12.01 0.80 -1.67
C PRO A 79 -11.13 0.61 -2.92
N GLN A 80 -10.49 -0.56 -3.03
CA GLN A 80 -9.53 -0.87 -4.09
C GLN A 80 -9.63 -2.35 -4.51
N ASP A 81 -9.76 -2.62 -5.81
CA ASP A 81 -9.58 -3.96 -6.36
C ASP A 81 -8.07 -4.29 -6.40
N ARG A 82 -7.62 -4.93 -5.30
CA ARG A 82 -6.23 -5.33 -5.12
C ARG A 82 -6.14 -6.77 -4.64
N ARG A 83 -5.75 -7.64 -5.54
CA ARG A 83 -5.61 -9.07 -5.26
C ARG A 83 -4.18 -9.42 -4.91
N ARG A 84 -4.01 -10.19 -3.83
CA ARG A 84 -2.70 -10.66 -3.35
C ARG A 84 -2.77 -12.11 -2.91
N LEU A 85 -1.73 -12.86 -3.29
CA LEU A 85 -1.48 -14.19 -2.77
C LEU A 85 -0.98 -14.09 -1.33
N PHE A 86 -1.54 -14.89 -0.45
CA PHE A 86 -1.04 -15.08 0.90
C PHE A 86 -0.69 -16.55 1.12
N LEU A 87 0.54 -16.78 1.63
CA LEU A 87 0.95 -18.05 2.23
C LEU A 87 1.17 -17.79 3.72
N ILE A 88 0.56 -18.62 4.56
CA ILE A 88 0.79 -18.58 6.00
C ILE A 88 1.59 -19.82 6.36
N GLY A 89 2.82 -19.61 6.83
CA GLY A 89 3.68 -20.64 7.38
C GLY A 89 3.45 -20.75 8.88
N VAL A 90 3.33 -21.97 9.37
CA VAL A 90 3.06 -22.32 10.76
C VAL A 90 4.13 -23.26 11.23
N LYS A 91 4.82 -22.96 12.32
CA LYS A 91 5.83 -23.85 12.89
C LYS A 91 5.20 -25.19 13.22
N GLN A 92 5.82 -26.28 12.81
CA GLN A 92 5.28 -27.62 13.00
C GLN A 92 4.88 -27.91 14.45
N GLY A 93 3.71 -28.51 14.63
CA GLY A 93 3.13 -28.77 15.94
C GLY A 93 2.25 -27.65 16.51
N LEU A 94 2.15 -26.49 15.84
CA LEU A 94 1.25 -25.41 16.21
C LEU A 94 -0.08 -25.48 15.43
N PRO A 95 -1.20 -24.94 15.97
CA PRO A 95 -2.49 -24.95 15.30
C PRO A 95 -2.49 -24.09 14.03
N LEU A 96 -3.15 -24.60 12.99
CA LEU A 96 -3.31 -23.86 11.72
C LEU A 96 -4.38 -22.75 11.87
N PRO A 97 -4.11 -21.49 11.45
CA PRO A 97 -5.14 -20.46 11.39
C PRO A 97 -6.09 -20.70 10.20
N ALA A 98 -7.17 -19.95 10.15
CA ALA A 98 -8.00 -19.85 8.96
C ALA A 98 -7.55 -18.67 8.06
N TYR A 99 -7.99 -18.65 6.81
CA TYR A 99 -7.98 -17.41 6.03
C TYR A 99 -9.17 -16.54 6.44
N PRO A 100 -9.01 -15.19 6.50
CA PRO A 100 -10.07 -14.32 6.97
C PRO A 100 -11.29 -14.34 6.05
N ALA A 101 -12.49 -14.28 6.67
CA ALA A 101 -13.73 -14.08 5.95
C ALA A 101 -13.91 -12.62 5.53
N PRO A 102 -14.61 -12.33 4.42
CA PRO A 102 -14.94 -10.97 4.00
C PRO A 102 -15.65 -10.18 5.11
N THR A 103 -15.29 -8.90 5.28
CA THR A 103 -15.86 -8.01 6.30
C THR A 103 -16.78 -6.93 5.72
N GLY A 104 -16.88 -6.83 4.41
CA GLY A 104 -17.70 -5.86 3.68
C GLY A 104 -16.91 -5.05 2.66
N ARG A 105 -17.57 -4.07 2.05
CA ARG A 105 -17.02 -3.22 0.99
C ARG A 105 -17.14 -1.75 1.34
N THR A 106 -16.30 -0.96 0.73
CA THR A 106 -16.27 0.50 0.79
C THR A 106 -16.06 1.03 -0.62
N THR A 107 -16.70 2.12 -0.96
CA THR A 107 -16.58 2.77 -2.27
C THR A 107 -15.51 3.87 -2.29
N VAL A 108 -15.16 4.32 -3.48
CA VAL A 108 -14.23 5.44 -3.65
C VAL A 108 -14.77 6.71 -2.97
N ALA A 109 -16.05 7.04 -3.15
CA ALA A 109 -16.64 8.23 -2.55
C ALA A 109 -16.60 8.18 -1.02
N GLU A 110 -16.95 7.05 -0.40
CA GLU A 110 -16.89 6.90 1.05
C GLU A 110 -15.48 7.13 1.62
N ALA A 111 -14.46 6.95 0.80
CA ALA A 111 -13.07 7.12 1.22
C ALA A 111 -12.52 8.54 1.07
N ILE A 112 -12.90 9.26 0.01
CA ILE A 112 -12.23 10.50 -0.37
C ILE A 112 -13.18 11.70 -0.64
N ASP A 113 -14.49 11.56 -0.45
CA ASP A 113 -15.45 12.62 -0.78
C ASP A 113 -15.34 13.84 0.15
N ASP A 114 -14.87 13.63 1.38
CA ASP A 114 -14.62 14.68 2.37
C ASP A 114 -13.30 15.43 2.13
N LEU A 115 -12.41 14.91 1.29
CA LEU A 115 -11.15 15.57 1.00
C LEU A 115 -11.37 16.74 0.02
N PRO A 116 -10.89 17.94 0.36
CA PRO A 116 -11.11 19.12 -0.48
C PRO A 116 -10.34 19.01 -1.80
N ASP A 117 -10.78 19.77 -2.80
CA ASP A 117 -10.04 19.88 -4.05
C ASP A 117 -8.67 20.53 -3.83
N ALA A 118 -7.62 19.73 -3.98
CA ALA A 118 -6.23 20.19 -3.81
C ALA A 118 -5.86 21.36 -4.74
N ASP A 119 -6.54 21.51 -5.89
CA ASP A 119 -6.29 22.59 -6.84
C ASP A 119 -6.71 23.97 -6.33
N ARG A 120 -7.51 24.04 -5.26
CA ARG A 120 -7.91 25.28 -4.60
C ARG A 120 -6.81 25.89 -3.71
N PHE A 121 -5.78 25.13 -3.39
CA PHE A 121 -4.71 25.53 -2.47
C PHE A 121 -3.41 25.74 -3.22
N GLN A 122 -2.98 27.00 -3.34
CA GLN A 122 -1.72 27.35 -4.02
C GLN A 122 -0.50 26.81 -3.26
N GLU A 123 -0.61 26.75 -1.94
CA GLU A 123 0.44 26.23 -1.04
C GLU A 123 0.82 24.78 -1.37
N LEU A 124 -0.12 23.98 -1.86
CA LEU A 124 0.11 22.57 -2.22
C LEU A 124 0.93 22.38 -3.50
N LEU A 125 1.39 23.47 -4.15
CA LEU A 125 2.43 23.37 -5.19
C LEU A 125 3.84 23.18 -4.62
N ALA A 126 4.10 23.77 -3.45
CA ALA A 126 5.40 23.75 -2.79
C ALA A 126 5.43 22.96 -1.48
N SER A 127 4.26 22.82 -0.81
CA SER A 127 4.10 22.07 0.43
C SER A 127 3.22 20.85 0.20
N ASP A 128 3.43 19.79 0.99
CA ASP A 128 2.55 18.63 0.99
C ASP A 128 1.39 18.75 1.97
N SER A 129 1.24 19.91 2.65
CA SER A 129 0.21 20.11 3.66
C SER A 129 -0.33 21.53 3.68
N VAL A 130 -1.61 21.65 4.05
CA VAL A 130 -2.34 22.93 4.23
C VAL A 130 -3.38 22.78 5.33
N ALA A 131 -3.62 23.86 6.09
CA ALA A 131 -4.72 23.90 7.06
C ALA A 131 -6.06 24.01 6.32
N VAL A 132 -7.05 23.21 6.71
CA VAL A 132 -8.36 23.18 6.06
C VAL A 132 -9.40 22.54 6.97
N ALA A 133 -10.59 23.10 7.03
CA ALA A 133 -11.73 22.44 7.65
C ALA A 133 -12.26 21.33 6.75
N PHE A 134 -12.66 20.22 7.36
CA PHE A 134 -13.22 19.06 6.68
C PHE A 134 -14.67 18.86 7.10
N ASP A 135 -15.45 18.36 6.17
CA ASP A 135 -16.83 17.96 6.43
C ASP A 135 -16.95 16.45 6.13
N THR A 136 -16.69 15.64 7.17
CA THR A 136 -16.55 14.20 7.04
C THR A 136 -17.78 13.46 7.54
N PHE A 137 -18.56 12.88 6.63
CA PHE A 137 -19.82 12.20 6.94
C PHE A 137 -19.69 10.68 6.96
N HIS A 138 -18.90 10.11 6.03
CA HIS A 138 -18.83 8.65 5.87
C HIS A 138 -18.05 7.96 7.01
N PRO A 139 -18.59 6.90 7.61
CA PRO A 139 -17.94 6.20 8.74
C PRO A 139 -16.51 5.73 8.43
N TYR A 140 -16.27 5.30 7.19
CA TYR A 140 -14.91 4.90 6.77
C TYR A 140 -13.93 6.07 6.89
N ALA A 141 -14.26 7.22 6.29
CA ALA A 141 -13.41 8.41 6.35
C ALA A 141 -13.29 8.94 7.79
N ARG A 142 -14.38 8.94 8.58
CA ARG A 142 -14.38 9.34 9.99
C ARG A 142 -13.38 8.53 10.82
N ARG A 143 -13.33 7.19 10.63
CA ARG A 143 -12.35 6.32 11.31
C ARG A 143 -10.93 6.64 10.91
N LEU A 144 -10.66 6.79 9.60
CA LEU A 144 -9.32 7.13 9.13
C LEU A 144 -8.83 8.50 9.61
N ARG A 145 -9.76 9.42 9.89
CA ARG A 145 -9.49 10.73 10.51
C ARG A 145 -9.45 10.71 12.03
N GLY A 146 -9.71 9.57 12.68
CA GLY A 146 -9.76 9.48 14.12
C GLY A 146 -10.95 10.20 14.77
N LEU A 147 -11.99 10.56 14.00
CA LEU A 147 -13.24 11.17 14.48
C LEU A 147 -14.22 10.13 15.02
N GLU A 148 -13.98 8.88 14.74
CA GLU A 148 -14.74 7.73 15.21
C GLU A 148 -13.76 6.65 15.65
N SER A 149 -13.93 6.13 16.88
CA SER A 149 -13.08 5.07 17.38
C SER A 149 -13.33 3.76 16.63
N ASP A 150 -12.25 3.07 16.24
CA ASP A 150 -12.35 1.69 15.76
C ASP A 150 -12.20 0.75 16.97
N PRO A 151 -13.22 -0.03 17.32
CA PRO A 151 -13.13 -0.99 18.44
C PRO A 151 -12.03 -2.05 18.25
N ALA A 152 -11.63 -2.31 17.01
CA ALA A 152 -10.58 -3.25 16.66
C ALA A 152 -9.21 -2.57 16.45
N ASP A 153 -9.06 -1.30 16.83
CA ASP A 153 -7.77 -0.61 16.91
C ASP A 153 -7.24 -0.68 18.34
N TYR A 154 -6.25 -1.51 18.55
CA TYR A 154 -5.56 -1.70 19.83
C TYR A 154 -4.25 -0.93 19.93
N SER A 155 -3.97 -0.04 18.97
CA SER A 155 -2.76 0.76 18.96
C SER A 155 -2.80 1.90 19.98
N HIS A 156 -1.63 2.43 20.32
CA HIS A 156 -1.54 3.69 21.04
C HIS A 156 -2.09 4.84 20.18
N PRO A 157 -2.76 5.84 20.78
CA PRO A 157 -3.26 7.01 20.05
C PRO A 157 -2.11 7.78 19.39
N ARG A 158 -2.40 8.39 18.25
CA ARG A 158 -1.45 9.20 17.48
C ARG A 158 -1.79 10.68 17.63
N SER A 159 -0.76 11.48 17.89
CA SER A 159 -0.90 12.94 17.83
C SER A 159 -0.87 13.36 16.36
N PHE A 160 -1.92 14.00 15.88
CA PHE A 160 -1.96 14.64 14.57
C PHE A 160 -3.00 15.76 14.58
N ASP A 161 -2.84 16.70 13.66
CA ASP A 161 -3.77 17.82 13.51
C ASP A 161 -4.91 17.40 12.55
N PRO A 162 -6.15 17.22 13.05
CA PRO A 162 -7.29 16.82 12.23
C PRO A 162 -7.73 17.91 11.25
N ASP A 163 -7.34 19.16 11.46
CA ASP A 163 -7.66 20.28 10.60
C ASP A 163 -6.56 20.60 9.59
N ARG A 164 -5.67 19.63 9.38
CA ARG A 164 -4.60 19.74 8.39
C ARG A 164 -4.67 18.62 7.34
N LEU A 165 -4.80 19.02 6.10
CA LEU A 165 -4.62 18.13 4.95
C LEU A 165 -3.13 17.90 4.74
N THR A 166 -2.68 16.64 4.76
CA THR A 166 -1.27 16.26 4.65
C THR A 166 -1.04 15.29 3.48
N SER A 167 0.22 15.09 3.07
CA SER A 167 0.60 14.22 1.94
C SER A 167 -0.17 14.57 0.66
N SER A 168 -0.40 15.84 0.41
CA SER A 168 -1.28 16.33 -0.66
C SER A 168 -0.61 17.27 -1.66
N LEU A 169 0.73 17.18 -1.82
CA LEU A 169 1.42 17.92 -2.88
C LEU A 169 0.71 17.73 -4.22
N ARG A 170 0.17 18.82 -4.80
CA ARG A 170 -0.64 18.75 -6.01
C ARG A 170 0.19 18.73 -7.29
N THR A 171 -0.42 18.26 -8.37
CA THR A 171 0.17 18.29 -9.72
C THR A 171 -0.50 19.37 -10.54
N GLU A 172 0.28 20.27 -11.14
CA GLU A 172 -0.26 21.11 -12.20
C GLU A 172 -0.47 20.30 -13.47
N HIS A 173 -1.67 20.37 -13.98
CA HIS A 173 -2.05 19.76 -15.25
C HIS A 173 -2.25 20.83 -16.31
N THR A 174 -1.75 20.58 -17.53
CA THR A 174 -2.03 21.44 -18.67
C THR A 174 -3.54 21.48 -18.93
N GLU A 175 -4.05 22.55 -19.53
CA GLU A 175 -5.44 22.67 -19.91
C GLU A 175 -5.90 21.51 -20.81
N LEU A 176 -5.05 21.08 -21.72
CA LEU A 176 -5.33 19.92 -22.56
C LEU A 176 -5.53 18.63 -21.74
N SER A 177 -4.70 18.41 -20.70
CA SER A 177 -4.86 17.26 -19.82
C SER A 177 -6.16 17.35 -19.02
N ARG A 178 -6.48 18.52 -18.48
CA ARG A 178 -7.74 18.77 -17.74
C ARG A 178 -8.97 18.48 -18.61
N ARG A 179 -8.99 18.95 -19.86
CA ARG A 179 -10.08 18.65 -20.80
C ARG A 179 -10.24 17.16 -21.05
N ARG A 180 -9.14 16.43 -21.31
CA ARG A 180 -9.17 14.97 -21.48
C ARG A 180 -9.69 14.26 -20.24
N PHE A 181 -9.24 14.66 -19.06
CA PHE A 181 -9.71 14.09 -17.79
C PHE A 181 -11.19 14.35 -17.56
N THR A 182 -11.69 15.54 -17.90
CA THR A 182 -13.13 15.87 -17.84
C THR A 182 -13.94 14.98 -18.78
N GLN A 183 -13.49 14.81 -20.03
CA GLN A 183 -14.18 14.04 -21.06
C GLN A 183 -14.12 12.52 -20.84
N THR A 184 -13.16 12.04 -20.07
CA THR A 184 -13.05 10.61 -19.77
C THR A 184 -14.22 10.20 -18.86
N PRO A 185 -15.04 9.20 -19.23
CA PRO A 185 -16.13 8.73 -18.37
C PRO A 185 -15.57 8.06 -17.11
N GLN A 186 -16.33 8.15 -16.01
CA GLN A 186 -16.02 7.46 -14.76
C GLN A 186 -15.89 5.94 -14.99
N GLY A 187 -14.93 5.30 -14.35
CA GLY A 187 -14.64 3.88 -14.49
C GLY A 187 -13.91 3.51 -15.80
N LYS A 188 -13.54 4.48 -16.64
CA LYS A 188 -12.83 4.25 -17.90
C LYS A 188 -11.38 4.74 -17.84
N VAL A 189 -10.59 4.29 -18.81
CA VAL A 189 -9.17 4.66 -18.97
C VAL A 189 -9.07 5.79 -19.99
N GLU A 190 -8.35 6.86 -19.64
CA GLU A 190 -8.02 7.96 -20.52
C GLU A 190 -7.07 7.46 -21.64
N SER A 191 -7.37 7.80 -22.88
CA SER A 191 -6.75 7.18 -24.07
C SER A 191 -5.26 7.48 -24.25
N VAL A 192 -4.79 8.65 -23.82
CA VAL A 192 -3.42 9.13 -24.00
C VAL A 192 -2.55 8.79 -22.77
N SER A 193 -2.95 9.25 -21.57
CA SER A 193 -2.21 9.00 -20.34
C SER A 193 -2.34 7.57 -19.82
N ARG A 194 -3.36 6.85 -20.28
CA ARG A 194 -3.74 5.51 -19.82
C ARG A 194 -4.11 5.49 -18.34
N PHE A 195 -4.44 6.64 -17.74
CA PHE A 195 -4.90 6.72 -16.36
C PHE A 195 -6.37 6.32 -16.27
N HIS A 196 -6.69 5.54 -15.24
CA HIS A 196 -8.05 5.15 -14.93
C HIS A 196 -8.76 6.29 -14.21
N LYS A 197 -9.94 6.72 -14.68
CA LYS A 197 -10.79 7.66 -13.95
C LYS A 197 -11.63 6.90 -12.94
N LEU A 198 -11.54 7.29 -11.70
CA LEU A 198 -12.32 6.70 -10.62
C LEU A 198 -13.83 6.85 -10.85
N ALA A 199 -14.61 5.94 -10.29
CA ALA A 199 -16.07 6.04 -10.21
C ALA A 199 -16.46 6.15 -8.72
N PRO A 200 -17.33 7.08 -8.31
CA PRO A 200 -17.64 7.33 -6.89
C PRO A 200 -18.18 6.09 -6.17
N HIS A 201 -19.07 5.34 -6.82
CA HIS A 201 -19.69 4.13 -6.25
C HIS A 201 -18.95 2.84 -6.64
N GLY A 202 -17.77 2.97 -7.26
CA GLY A 202 -16.90 1.86 -7.65
C GLY A 202 -15.72 1.66 -6.72
N LEU A 203 -14.81 0.81 -7.18
CA LEU A 203 -13.53 0.57 -6.55
C LEU A 203 -12.40 1.25 -7.33
N CYS A 204 -11.38 1.68 -6.63
CA CYS A 204 -10.13 2.07 -7.25
C CYS A 204 -9.46 0.84 -7.89
N ASN A 205 -8.86 1.00 -9.05
CA ASN A 205 -7.96 0.01 -9.61
C ASN A 205 -6.71 -0.13 -8.74
N THR A 206 -6.00 -1.26 -8.86
CA THR A 206 -4.79 -1.51 -8.07
C THR A 206 -3.78 -0.36 -8.18
N LEU A 207 -3.51 0.32 -7.06
CA LEU A 207 -2.44 1.29 -6.93
C LEU A 207 -1.10 0.54 -6.98
N ARG A 208 -0.24 0.89 -7.94
CA ARG A 208 1.05 0.26 -8.18
C ARG A 208 2.18 1.22 -7.88
N ALA A 209 3.35 0.67 -7.52
CA ALA A 209 4.55 1.46 -7.23
C ALA A 209 5.08 2.29 -8.42
N GLY A 210 4.60 2.00 -9.63
CA GLY A 210 5.13 2.63 -10.84
C GLY A 210 6.44 2.03 -11.31
N THR A 211 6.96 2.57 -12.42
CA THR A 211 8.27 2.23 -12.98
C THR A 211 9.19 3.44 -12.86
N ASP A 212 10.46 3.21 -12.59
CA ASP A 212 11.47 4.26 -12.62
C ASP A 212 11.84 4.67 -14.06
N SER A 213 12.54 5.80 -14.21
CA SER A 213 12.95 6.34 -15.51
C SER A 213 13.90 5.41 -16.29
N ALA A 214 14.57 4.46 -15.62
CA ALA A 214 15.49 3.52 -16.27
C ALA A 214 14.74 2.41 -17.03
N ARG A 215 13.42 2.27 -16.84
CA ARG A 215 12.57 1.26 -17.46
C ARG A 215 11.56 1.79 -18.47
N GLY A 216 11.72 3.01 -18.93
CA GLY A 216 10.82 3.68 -19.87
C GLY A 216 10.12 4.89 -19.25
N ALA A 217 8.90 5.18 -19.70
CA ALA A 217 8.18 6.36 -19.20
C ALA A 217 7.98 6.30 -17.69
N PHE A 218 8.22 7.41 -17.04
CA PHE A 218 7.99 7.64 -15.61
C PHE A 218 6.49 7.46 -15.33
N THR A 219 6.05 6.23 -15.10
CA THR A 219 4.64 5.95 -14.87
C THR A 219 4.41 5.58 -13.41
N SER A 220 4.03 6.57 -12.63
CA SER A 220 3.24 6.28 -11.44
C SER A 220 1.78 6.20 -11.90
N PRO A 221 1.12 5.03 -11.84
CA PRO A 221 -0.28 4.91 -12.22
C PRO A 221 -1.15 5.59 -11.17
N ARG A 222 -1.35 6.87 -11.36
CA ARG A 222 -2.21 7.72 -10.53
C ARG A 222 -3.58 7.74 -11.18
N PRO A 223 -4.64 7.31 -10.50
CA PRO A 223 -5.98 7.43 -11.07
C PRO A 223 -6.37 8.91 -11.20
N ILE A 224 -7.24 9.19 -12.19
CA ILE A 224 -7.90 10.48 -12.29
C ILE A 224 -9.02 10.51 -11.25
N HIS A 225 -9.14 11.62 -10.51
CA HIS A 225 -10.20 11.82 -9.55
C HIS A 225 -11.57 11.82 -10.25
N TYR A 226 -12.59 11.21 -9.62
CA TYR A 226 -13.92 11.08 -10.25
C TYR A 226 -14.65 12.41 -10.43
N ARG A 227 -14.40 13.40 -9.56
CA ARG A 227 -15.04 14.73 -9.55
C ARG A 227 -14.15 15.80 -10.18
N PHE A 228 -12.86 15.83 -9.86
CA PHE A 228 -11.93 16.87 -10.24
C PHE A 228 -11.08 16.47 -11.46
N PRO A 229 -10.81 17.41 -12.41
CA PRO A 229 -10.05 17.09 -13.63
C PRO A 229 -8.53 17.03 -13.36
N ARG A 230 -8.12 16.24 -12.39
CA ARG A 230 -6.75 16.02 -11.95
C ARG A 230 -6.53 14.58 -11.52
N VAL A 231 -5.27 14.19 -11.40
CA VAL A 231 -4.94 12.92 -10.73
C VAL A 231 -5.13 13.06 -9.21
N VAL A 232 -5.33 11.93 -8.54
CA VAL A 232 -5.42 11.89 -7.08
C VAL A 232 -4.10 12.31 -6.41
N THR A 233 -4.19 12.87 -5.22
CA THR A 233 -3.04 13.15 -4.35
C THR A 233 -2.56 11.88 -3.65
N VAL A 234 -1.42 11.95 -2.96
CA VAL A 234 -0.92 10.84 -2.13
C VAL A 234 -1.87 10.55 -0.98
N ARG A 235 -2.48 11.58 -0.36
CA ARG A 235 -3.50 11.40 0.69
C ARG A 235 -4.74 10.68 0.19
N GLU A 236 -5.27 11.07 -0.97
CA GLU A 236 -6.40 10.37 -1.59
C GLU A 236 -6.05 8.91 -1.88
N ALA A 237 -4.86 8.65 -2.42
CA ALA A 237 -4.37 7.29 -2.64
C ALA A 237 -4.20 6.50 -1.33
N ALA A 238 -3.71 7.13 -0.26
CA ALA A 238 -3.57 6.53 1.06
C ALA A 238 -4.93 6.09 1.64
N ARG A 239 -5.95 6.97 1.51
CA ARG A 239 -7.33 6.65 1.89
C ARG A 239 -7.90 5.49 1.08
N LEU A 240 -7.67 5.47 -0.23
CA LEU A 240 -8.04 4.35 -1.11
C LEU A 240 -7.27 3.05 -0.81
N HIS A 241 -6.24 3.13 0.02
CA HIS A 241 -5.44 2.01 0.48
C HIS A 241 -5.64 1.69 1.97
N SER A 242 -6.62 2.34 2.61
CA SER A 242 -6.99 2.22 4.03
C SER A 242 -5.96 2.72 5.05
N TYR A 243 -5.06 3.63 4.66
CA TYR A 243 -4.19 4.29 5.62
C TYR A 243 -4.92 5.41 6.36
N PRO A 244 -4.75 5.53 7.69
CA PRO A 244 -5.29 6.64 8.45
C PRO A 244 -4.56 7.96 8.16
N ASP A 245 -5.20 9.09 8.43
CA ASP A 245 -4.66 10.41 8.08
C ASP A 245 -3.45 10.83 8.90
N TRP A 246 -3.30 10.29 10.10
CA TRP A 246 -2.09 10.50 10.89
C TRP A 246 -0.85 9.86 10.26
N PHE A 247 -1.00 8.87 9.38
CA PHE A 247 0.13 8.25 8.70
C PHE A 247 0.63 9.15 7.56
N ARG A 248 1.88 9.54 7.64
CA ARG A 248 2.53 10.41 6.67
C ARG A 248 3.33 9.58 5.67
N PHE A 249 3.40 10.08 4.45
CA PHE A 249 4.17 9.50 3.35
C PHE A 249 5.24 10.49 2.92
N HIS A 250 6.22 10.01 2.16
CA HIS A 250 7.23 10.87 1.57
C HIS A 250 6.58 12.06 0.84
N ALA A 251 7.13 13.27 1.07
CA ALA A 251 6.53 14.52 0.59
C ALA A 251 6.41 14.58 -0.95
N THR A 252 7.34 13.92 -1.68
CA THR A 252 7.24 13.86 -3.14
C THR A 252 6.22 12.83 -3.61
N LYS A 253 5.44 13.19 -4.62
CA LYS A 253 4.38 12.32 -5.18
C LYS A 253 4.88 10.96 -5.60
N TRP A 254 6.07 10.91 -6.23
CA TRP A 254 6.58 9.65 -6.77
C TRP A 254 6.90 8.65 -5.66
N HIS A 255 7.60 9.07 -4.62
CA HIS A 255 7.93 8.21 -3.48
C HIS A 255 6.68 7.85 -2.68
N GLY A 256 5.80 8.81 -2.37
CA GLY A 256 4.57 8.55 -1.64
C GLY A 256 3.65 7.52 -2.34
N PHE A 257 3.45 7.64 -3.66
CA PHE A 257 2.71 6.61 -4.41
C PHE A 257 3.41 5.26 -4.44
N ARG A 258 4.74 5.25 -4.46
CA ARG A 258 5.53 4.02 -4.44
C ARG A 258 5.41 3.29 -3.10
N GLU A 259 5.44 4.02 -2.00
CA GLU A 259 5.22 3.49 -0.66
C GLU A 259 3.85 2.82 -0.55
N ILE A 260 2.78 3.53 -0.94
CA ILE A 260 1.42 3.01 -0.98
C ILE A 260 1.33 1.78 -1.90
N GLY A 261 1.85 1.88 -3.12
CA GLY A 261 1.73 0.81 -4.11
C GLY A 261 2.47 -0.48 -3.74
N ASN A 262 3.53 -0.39 -2.93
CA ASN A 262 4.30 -1.54 -2.45
C ASN A 262 3.77 -2.15 -1.16
N SER A 263 2.90 -1.45 -0.43
CA SER A 263 2.41 -1.93 0.85
C SER A 263 1.20 -2.86 0.73
N VAL A 264 0.94 -3.60 1.80
CA VAL A 264 -0.33 -4.29 2.03
C VAL A 264 -1.31 -3.28 2.65
N PRO A 265 -2.56 -3.18 2.15
CA PRO A 265 -3.55 -2.31 2.79
C PRO A 265 -3.73 -2.66 4.27
N PRO A 266 -3.69 -1.67 5.18
CA PRO A 266 -3.78 -1.92 6.63
C PRO A 266 -4.97 -2.80 7.05
N LEU A 267 -6.16 -2.58 6.48
CA LEU A 267 -7.34 -3.39 6.80
C LEU A 267 -7.21 -4.85 6.35
N LEU A 268 -6.57 -5.10 5.20
CA LEU A 268 -6.29 -6.47 4.76
C LEU A 268 -5.22 -7.13 5.63
N GLY A 269 -4.15 -6.40 5.97
CA GLY A 269 -3.11 -6.87 6.90
C GLY A 269 -3.70 -7.23 8.26
N ARG A 270 -4.57 -6.38 8.80
CA ARG A 270 -5.28 -6.62 10.07
C ARG A 270 -6.15 -7.88 10.01
N ALA A 271 -6.86 -8.11 8.91
CA ALA A 271 -7.70 -9.29 8.76
C ALA A 271 -6.87 -10.59 8.78
N VAL A 272 -5.75 -10.63 8.06
CA VAL A 272 -4.85 -11.81 8.05
C VAL A 272 -4.19 -12.01 9.41
N ALA A 273 -3.65 -10.95 10.02
CA ALA A 273 -3.03 -11.03 11.34
C ALA A 273 -4.02 -11.44 12.42
N GLY A 274 -5.27 -11.01 12.34
CA GLY A 274 -6.33 -11.37 13.28
C GLY A 274 -6.59 -12.87 13.36
N GLU A 275 -6.51 -13.58 12.23
CA GLU A 275 -6.68 -15.06 12.25
C GLU A 275 -5.50 -15.77 12.93
N ILE A 276 -4.29 -15.23 12.79
CA ILE A 276 -3.11 -15.75 13.50
C ILE A 276 -3.25 -15.47 15.02
N MET A 277 -3.67 -14.27 15.40
CA MET A 277 -3.88 -13.91 16.82
C MET A 277 -4.90 -14.82 17.51
N LYS A 278 -5.96 -15.23 16.79
CA LYS A 278 -6.96 -16.17 17.33
C LYS A 278 -6.35 -17.51 17.71
N VAL A 279 -5.55 -18.12 16.84
CA VAL A 279 -4.92 -19.42 17.12
C VAL A 279 -3.76 -19.33 18.13
N LEU A 280 -3.16 -18.17 18.27
CA LEU A 280 -2.20 -17.88 19.34
C LEU A 280 -2.88 -17.76 20.72
N GLY A 281 -4.22 -17.71 20.77
CA GLY A 281 -4.95 -17.44 22.01
C GLY A 281 -4.70 -16.03 22.55
N CYS A 282 -4.17 -15.12 21.73
CA CYS A 282 -3.93 -13.75 22.14
C CYS A 282 -5.21 -12.94 22.05
N ILE A 283 -5.70 -12.47 23.18
CA ILE A 283 -6.79 -11.51 23.25
C ILE A 283 -6.14 -10.12 23.10
N ALA A 284 -6.47 -9.42 22.04
CA ALA A 284 -5.99 -8.07 21.84
C ALA A 284 -6.71 -7.12 22.81
N GLU A 285 -5.98 -6.36 23.58
CA GLU A 285 -6.48 -5.39 24.56
C GLU A 285 -5.90 -4.02 24.29
N LYS A 286 -6.66 -2.98 24.58
CA LYS A 286 -6.14 -1.61 24.51
C LYS A 286 -5.11 -1.41 25.63
N PRO A 287 -4.03 -0.66 25.38
CA PRO A 287 -3.05 -0.36 26.41
C PRO A 287 -3.71 0.25 27.65
N GLU A 288 -3.45 -0.29 28.83
CA GLU A 288 -3.96 0.26 30.11
C GLU A 288 -3.54 1.73 30.29
N LYS A 289 -2.32 2.05 29.90
CA LYS A 289 -1.77 3.41 29.91
C LYS A 289 -1.45 3.83 28.47
N PRO A 290 -2.40 4.44 27.77
CA PRO A 290 -2.18 4.87 26.39
C PRO A 290 -1.11 5.98 26.36
N LEU A 291 -0.09 5.78 25.50
CA LEU A 291 0.90 6.80 25.19
C LEU A 291 0.46 7.54 23.93
N LEU A 292 0.41 8.87 24.01
CA LEU A 292 0.20 9.69 22.80
C LEU A 292 1.50 9.71 22.00
N LEU A 293 1.52 9.00 20.87
CA LEU A 293 2.69 8.94 20.00
C LEU A 293 2.71 10.14 19.06
N GLY A 294 3.78 10.91 19.10
CA GLY A 294 3.99 12.07 18.23
C GLY A 294 4.36 11.70 16.79
N HIS A 295 4.47 12.70 15.93
CA HIS A 295 4.77 12.53 14.50
C HIS A 295 6.21 12.09 14.19
N GLY A 296 7.13 12.13 15.15
CA GLY A 296 8.54 11.93 14.90
C GLY A 296 9.18 13.11 14.14
N ASN A 297 10.29 12.85 13.46
CA ASN A 297 11.01 13.88 12.71
C ASN A 297 10.46 14.00 11.28
N GLU A 298 9.64 15.01 11.03
CA GLU A 298 9.03 15.24 9.70
C GLU A 298 10.05 15.59 8.60
N SER A 299 11.28 16.01 8.93
CA SER A 299 12.31 16.26 7.91
C SER A 299 12.65 15.00 7.11
N LEU A 300 12.53 13.82 7.74
CA LEU A 300 12.76 12.52 7.09
C LEU A 300 11.84 12.28 5.89
N LEU A 301 10.65 12.89 5.86
CA LEU A 301 9.70 12.77 4.76
C LEU A 301 10.17 13.44 3.46
N LYS A 302 11.25 14.22 3.52
CA LYS A 302 11.79 14.97 2.39
C LYS A 302 13.17 14.49 1.95
N PHE A 303 13.81 13.63 2.72
CA PHE A 303 15.18 13.18 2.46
C PHE A 303 15.31 12.47 1.12
N ASP A 304 16.32 12.86 0.37
CA ASP A 304 16.82 12.05 -0.74
C ASP A 304 17.70 10.89 -0.22
N MET A 305 18.22 10.07 -1.13
CA MET A 305 19.06 8.92 -0.78
C MET A 305 20.34 9.33 -0.04
N SER A 306 20.93 10.45 -0.41
CA SER A 306 22.19 10.94 0.18
C SER A 306 21.96 11.51 1.57
N GLU A 307 20.91 12.29 1.74
CA GLU A 307 20.48 12.84 3.04
C GLU A 307 20.11 11.72 4.01
N ALA A 308 19.35 10.71 3.53
CA ALA A 308 18.99 9.55 4.35
C ALA A 308 20.23 8.73 4.75
N ALA A 309 21.17 8.50 3.83
CA ALA A 309 22.41 7.79 4.12
C ALA A 309 23.26 8.53 5.17
N ALA A 310 23.38 9.85 5.04
CA ALA A 310 24.10 10.67 6.02
C ALA A 310 23.43 10.65 7.40
N TYR A 311 22.10 10.76 7.45
CA TYR A 311 21.34 10.76 8.69
C TYR A 311 21.44 9.43 9.45
N PHE A 312 21.38 8.29 8.72
CA PHE A 312 21.44 6.95 9.32
C PHE A 312 22.86 6.39 9.42
N GLY A 313 23.89 7.14 9.03
CA GLY A 313 25.28 6.72 9.10
C GLY A 313 25.60 5.49 8.22
N VAL A 314 24.94 5.34 7.08
CA VAL A 314 25.15 4.23 6.14
C VAL A 314 25.76 4.72 4.84
N PRO A 315 26.59 3.92 4.14
CA PRO A 315 27.14 4.31 2.85
C PRO A 315 26.04 4.56 1.81
N VAL A 316 26.18 5.60 0.98
CA VAL A 316 25.20 5.99 -0.06
C VAL A 316 24.93 4.85 -1.06
N ASN A 317 25.88 3.96 -1.28
CA ASN A 317 25.80 2.81 -2.19
C ASN A 317 25.28 1.54 -1.52
N THR A 318 24.85 1.59 -0.27
CA THR A 318 24.23 0.43 0.43
C THR A 318 23.02 -0.10 -0.36
N ILE A 319 22.30 0.78 -1.06
CA ILE A 319 21.29 0.39 -2.04
C ILE A 319 21.92 0.49 -3.42
N ALA A 320 22.14 -0.66 -4.07
CA ALA A 320 22.75 -0.74 -5.39
C ALA A 320 22.05 0.21 -6.38
N GLN A 321 22.77 1.20 -6.86
CA GLN A 321 22.32 2.02 -7.99
C GLN A 321 22.33 1.16 -9.24
N ARG A 322 21.17 1.09 -9.93
CA ARG A 322 21.10 0.40 -11.22
C ARG A 322 21.92 1.19 -12.24
N THR A 323 23.03 0.62 -12.66
CA THR A 323 23.75 1.10 -13.85
C THR A 323 22.79 1.03 -15.06
N ARG A 324 22.65 2.15 -15.78
CA ARG A 324 22.02 2.14 -17.11
C ARG A 324 22.86 1.21 -18.00
N ASN A 325 22.26 0.10 -18.44
CA ASN A 325 22.83 -0.61 -19.59
C ASN A 325 22.66 0.29 -20.81
N THR A 326 23.72 1.00 -21.17
CA THR A 326 23.84 1.81 -22.40
C THR A 326 24.17 0.96 -23.63
N ALA A 327 23.94 -0.36 -23.59
CA ALA A 327 24.02 -1.18 -24.78
C ALA A 327 22.70 -1.04 -25.56
N ARG A 328 22.74 -0.22 -26.63
CA ARG A 328 21.79 -0.24 -27.75
C ARG A 328 22.03 -1.45 -28.62
#